data_7bcb25f6a8d0f32d9d0317cb6f5de688
#
_entry.id   7bcb25f6a8d0f32d9d0317cb6f5de688
#
_cell.length_a   1.000
_cell.length_b   1.000
_cell.length_c   1.000
_cell.angle_alpha   90.00
_cell.angle_beta   90.00
_cell.angle_gamma   90.00
#
_symmetry.space_group_name_H-M   'P 1'
#
loop_
_entity.id
_entity.type
_entity.pdbx_description
1 polymer ?
#
loop_
_entity_poly.entity_id
_entity_poly.type
_entity_poly.pdbx_seq_one_letter_code
_entity_poly.pdbx_strand_id
1 'polypeptide(L)'
;NDADIPGDTRREGAFFVIEVSHLTKKYGSRLAVDDISFTVEDGVIYGLLGPNGAGKSTIMNILTGYLAATEGQVTVAGHPLPEEADAAKACVGYLPEQPPLYPEMTVAEYLDFAAELKGVKKADRPAQVQSAAHRTGLEDVLPRLIRSLSKGYRQRVGVAQALLGRPQLIILDEPTVG
;
A
#
# COMPACT_ATOMS: atom_id res chain seq x y z
N ASN A 1 -5.92 4.48 39.17
CA ASN A 1 -5.17 3.27 38.79
C ASN A 1 -4.82 3.44 37.31
N ASP A 2 -3.67 4.07 37.08
CA ASP A 2 -3.04 4.14 35.77
C ASP A 2 -2.60 2.74 35.38
N ALA A 3 -3.25 2.19 34.35
CA ALA A 3 -2.80 0.94 33.73
C ALA A 3 -1.69 1.31 32.75
N ASP A 4 -0.46 0.94 33.07
CA ASP A 4 0.73 1.00 32.24
C ASP A 4 0.42 0.47 30.82
N ILE A 5 0.61 1.33 29.82
CA ILE A 5 0.72 0.91 28.43
C ILE A 5 2.12 0.29 28.27
N PRO A 6 2.25 -1.01 27.99
CA PRO A 6 3.57 -1.61 27.81
C PRO A 6 4.16 -1.17 26.47
N GLY A 7 5.24 -0.40 26.53
CA GLY A 7 6.22 -0.35 25.48
C GLY A 7 6.26 0.86 24.57
N ASP A 8 6.41 2.07 25.11
CA ASP A 8 7.11 3.14 24.38
C ASP A 8 8.63 2.86 24.42
N THR A 9 9.08 1.88 23.65
CA THR A 9 10.50 1.72 23.35
C THR A 9 10.84 2.55 22.12
N ARG A 10 10.79 3.89 22.26
CA ARG A 10 11.40 4.78 21.27
C ARG A 10 12.91 4.48 21.29
N ARG A 11 13.37 3.73 20.29
CA ARG A 11 14.79 3.71 19.97
C ARG A 11 15.12 5.09 19.46
N GLU A 12 15.98 5.82 20.15
CA GLU A 12 16.50 7.12 19.67
C GLU A 12 17.07 6.91 18.27
N GLY A 13 16.47 7.59 17.26
CA GLY A 13 16.84 7.47 15.85
C GLY A 13 16.01 6.50 15.00
N ALA A 14 14.95 5.86 15.51
CA ALA A 14 14.05 5.08 14.68
C ALA A 14 13.23 6.00 13.75
N PHE A 15 13.30 5.73 12.44
CA PHE A 15 12.44 6.37 11.46
C PHE A 15 11.17 5.53 11.30
N PHE A 16 10.02 6.11 11.63
CA PHE A 16 8.73 5.45 11.44
C PHE A 16 8.18 5.77 10.04
N VAL A 17 7.85 4.73 9.29
CA VAL A 17 7.23 4.87 7.97
C VAL A 17 5.70 5.04 8.09
N ILE A 18 5.10 4.59 9.21
CA ILE A 18 3.71 4.82 9.57
C ILE A 18 3.63 5.23 11.03
N GLU A 19 2.88 6.29 11.30
CA GLU A 19 2.50 6.70 12.66
C GLU A 19 0.99 6.95 12.68
N VAL A 20 0.31 6.26 13.60
CA VAL A 20 -1.14 6.36 13.80
C VAL A 20 -1.39 6.65 15.27
N SER A 21 -2.13 7.71 15.54
CA SER A 21 -2.48 8.14 16.91
C SER A 21 -3.98 8.39 17.02
N HIS A 22 -4.64 7.65 17.93
CA HIS A 22 -6.06 7.79 18.25
C HIS A 22 -6.98 7.74 17.02
N LEU A 23 -6.65 6.87 16.05
CA LEU A 23 -7.40 6.76 14.81
C LEU A 23 -8.80 6.21 15.06
N THR A 24 -9.80 7.00 14.71
CA THR A 24 -11.21 6.60 14.71
C THR A 24 -11.82 6.85 13.34
N LYS A 25 -12.61 5.87 12.86
CA LYS A 25 -13.39 6.01 11.62
C LYS A 25 -14.82 5.60 11.83
N LYS A 26 -15.73 6.56 11.54
CA LYS A 26 -17.19 6.37 11.57
C LYS A 26 -17.77 6.52 10.17
N TYR A 27 -18.74 5.68 9.82
CA TYR A 27 -19.59 5.79 8.63
C TYR A 27 -21.04 6.00 9.11
N GLY A 28 -21.45 7.25 9.20
CA GLY A 28 -22.69 7.63 9.87
C GLY A 28 -22.67 7.17 11.34
N SER A 29 -23.61 6.32 11.73
CA SER A 29 -23.66 5.73 13.10
C SER A 29 -22.78 4.50 13.29
N ARG A 30 -22.21 3.93 12.22
CA ARG A 30 -21.38 2.72 12.32
C ARG A 30 -19.91 3.10 12.61
N LEU A 31 -19.41 2.61 13.71
CA LEU A 31 -18.01 2.67 14.08
C LEU A 31 -17.25 1.55 13.36
N ALA A 32 -16.28 1.90 12.50
CA ALA A 32 -15.49 0.95 11.72
C ALA A 32 -14.08 0.76 12.28
N VAL A 33 -13.51 1.79 12.89
CA VAL A 33 -12.24 1.77 13.60
C VAL A 33 -12.42 2.62 14.86
N ASP A 34 -11.99 2.11 16.00
CA ASP A 34 -12.22 2.71 17.32
C ASP A 34 -10.90 2.93 18.05
N ASP A 35 -10.47 4.18 18.11
CA ASP A 35 -9.34 4.70 18.90
C ASP A 35 -8.09 3.82 18.89
N ILE A 36 -7.55 3.53 17.69
CA ILE A 36 -6.33 2.74 17.56
C ILE A 36 -5.09 3.61 17.42
N SER A 37 -3.99 3.18 18.04
CA SER A 37 -2.68 3.79 17.91
C SER A 37 -1.62 2.74 17.66
N PHE A 38 -0.75 2.96 16.68
CA PHE A 38 0.40 2.09 16.38
C PHE A 38 1.42 2.81 15.51
N THR A 39 2.64 2.26 15.49
CA THR A 39 3.73 2.73 14.62
C THR A 39 4.32 1.56 13.85
N VAL A 40 4.88 1.84 12.66
CA VAL A 40 5.64 0.87 11.86
C VAL A 40 6.99 1.48 11.53
N GLU A 41 8.06 0.83 11.95
CA GLU A 41 9.44 1.24 11.65
C GLU A 41 9.79 0.95 10.18
N ASP A 42 10.75 1.70 9.64
CA ASP A 42 11.30 1.41 8.30
C ASP A 42 12.00 0.04 8.27
N GLY A 43 11.90 -0.66 7.13
CA GLY A 43 12.52 -1.97 6.92
C GLY A 43 11.85 -3.13 7.64
N VAL A 44 10.69 -2.94 8.27
CA VAL A 44 9.94 -3.98 8.99
C VAL A 44 8.77 -4.50 8.14
N ILE A 45 8.49 -5.80 8.24
CA ILE A 45 7.24 -6.40 7.74
C ILE A 45 6.23 -6.41 8.89
N TYR A 46 5.14 -5.67 8.70
CA TYR A 46 4.05 -5.56 9.68
C TYR A 46 2.78 -6.24 9.16
N GLY A 47 2.19 -7.11 9.99
CA GLY A 47 0.96 -7.82 9.66
C GLY A 47 -0.25 -7.23 10.37
N LEU A 48 -1.24 -6.74 9.61
CA LEU A 48 -2.53 -6.31 10.14
C LEU A 48 -3.50 -7.50 10.16
N LEU A 49 -3.71 -8.08 11.33
CA LEU A 49 -4.53 -9.28 11.52
C LEU A 49 -5.89 -8.93 12.15
N GLY A 50 -6.89 -9.72 11.85
CA GLY A 50 -8.22 -9.58 12.42
C GLY A 50 -9.30 -10.27 11.57
N PRO A 51 -10.50 -10.53 12.14
CA PRO A 51 -11.61 -11.12 11.40
C PRO A 51 -12.13 -10.20 10.29
N ASN A 52 -12.97 -10.74 9.40
CA ASN A 52 -13.65 -9.92 8.41
C ASN A 52 -14.56 -8.90 9.10
N GLY A 53 -14.53 -7.66 8.60
CA GLY A 53 -15.25 -6.54 9.22
C GLY A 53 -14.55 -5.86 10.40
N ALA A 54 -13.34 -6.29 10.80
CA ALA A 54 -12.55 -5.65 11.86
C ALA A 54 -11.93 -4.29 11.49
N GLY A 55 -12.27 -3.71 10.34
CA GLY A 55 -11.75 -2.41 9.92
C GLY A 55 -10.43 -2.44 9.17
N LYS A 56 -9.84 -3.60 8.85
CA LYS A 56 -8.54 -3.72 8.16
C LYS A 56 -8.48 -2.92 6.86
N SER A 57 -9.42 -3.14 5.94
CA SER A 57 -9.46 -2.41 4.65
C SER A 57 -9.74 -0.91 4.87
N THR A 58 -10.49 -0.54 5.92
CA THR A 58 -10.68 0.87 6.30
C THR A 58 -9.36 1.51 6.72
N ILE A 59 -8.56 0.84 7.54
CA ILE A 59 -7.24 1.31 7.96
C ILE A 59 -6.33 1.43 6.73
N MET A 60 -6.25 0.41 5.87
CA MET A 60 -5.44 0.45 4.65
C MET A 60 -5.85 1.60 3.71
N ASN A 61 -7.16 1.85 3.54
CA ASN A 61 -7.66 2.97 2.75
C ASN A 61 -7.29 4.35 3.35
N ILE A 62 -7.20 4.45 4.68
CA ILE A 62 -6.72 5.66 5.34
C ILE A 62 -5.22 5.82 5.11
N LEU A 63 -4.41 4.77 5.34
CA LEU A 63 -2.96 4.80 5.15
C LEU A 63 -2.55 5.10 3.71
N THR A 64 -3.36 4.71 2.73
CA THR A 64 -3.14 5.03 1.30
C THR A 64 -3.63 6.43 0.90
N GLY A 65 -4.18 7.21 1.85
CA GLY A 65 -4.74 8.54 1.60
C GLY A 65 -6.00 8.53 0.73
N TYR A 66 -6.64 7.37 0.58
CA TYR A 66 -7.91 7.24 -0.14
C TYR A 66 -9.11 7.68 0.70
N LEU A 67 -9.00 7.55 2.01
CA LEU A 67 -10.06 7.82 2.96
C LEU A 67 -9.50 8.67 4.12
N ALA A 68 -10.20 9.74 4.50
CA ALA A 68 -9.84 10.51 5.68
C ALA A 68 -10.32 9.83 6.98
N ALA A 69 -9.56 9.96 8.05
CA ALA A 69 -9.99 9.62 9.40
C ALA A 69 -11.18 10.49 9.84
N THR A 70 -11.96 10.03 10.81
CA THR A 70 -12.96 10.86 11.47
C THR A 70 -12.34 11.63 12.63
N GLU A 71 -11.45 10.96 13.38
CA GLU A 71 -10.70 11.53 14.51
C GLU A 71 -9.30 10.89 14.52
N GLY A 72 -8.35 11.53 15.20
CA GLY A 72 -6.98 11.06 15.30
C GLY A 72 -6.05 11.59 14.22
N GLN A 73 -4.80 11.17 14.26
CA GLN A 73 -3.74 11.61 13.35
C GLN A 73 -3.08 10.42 12.68
N VAL A 74 -2.73 10.59 11.42
CA VAL A 74 -2.04 9.57 10.62
C VAL A 74 -0.93 10.25 9.83
N THR A 75 0.29 9.73 9.95
CA THR A 75 1.45 10.16 9.17
C THR A 75 1.99 8.95 8.39
N VAL A 76 2.25 9.13 7.10
CA VAL A 76 2.82 8.11 6.22
C VAL A 76 4.05 8.65 5.53
N ALA A 77 5.19 7.98 5.70
CA ALA A 77 6.49 8.41 5.18
C ALA A 77 6.84 9.88 5.52
N GLY A 78 6.46 10.34 6.73
CA GLY A 78 6.66 11.70 7.19
C GLY A 78 5.61 12.71 6.71
N HIS A 79 4.61 12.29 5.92
CA HIS A 79 3.55 13.14 5.39
C HIS A 79 2.25 12.98 6.19
N PRO A 80 1.73 14.05 6.84
CA PRO A 80 0.47 13.98 7.56
C PRO A 80 -0.73 13.85 6.61
N LEU A 81 -1.70 13.04 7.01
CA LEU A 81 -2.94 12.80 6.27
C LEU A 81 -4.14 13.44 7.00
N PRO A 82 -5.06 14.10 6.29
CA PRO A 82 -5.15 14.16 4.82
C PRO A 82 -4.37 15.30 4.15
N GLU A 83 -3.69 16.17 4.90
CA GLU A 83 -3.13 17.44 4.44
C GLU A 83 -2.11 17.27 3.30
N GLU A 84 -1.25 16.25 3.39
CA GLU A 84 -0.22 15.93 2.40
C GLU A 84 -0.49 14.61 1.67
N ALA A 85 -1.76 14.29 1.41
CA ALA A 85 -2.17 12.99 0.85
C ALA A 85 -1.46 12.66 -0.49
N ASP A 86 -1.21 13.63 -1.36
CA ASP A 86 -0.57 13.37 -2.65
C ASP A 86 0.94 13.06 -2.49
N ALA A 87 1.62 13.72 -1.55
CA ALA A 87 3.00 13.41 -1.20
C ALA A 87 3.10 12.01 -0.56
N ALA A 88 2.21 11.69 0.38
CA ALA A 88 2.11 10.36 0.98
C ALA A 88 1.87 9.26 -0.09
N LYS A 89 0.93 9.46 -1.01
CA LYS A 89 0.64 8.51 -2.12
C LYS A 89 1.83 8.26 -3.02
N ALA A 90 2.67 9.28 -3.26
CA ALA A 90 3.89 9.11 -4.05
C ALA A 90 4.89 8.16 -3.38
N CYS A 91 4.89 8.08 -2.04
CA CYS A 91 5.74 7.20 -1.24
C CYS A 91 5.17 5.79 -1.05
N VAL A 92 3.90 5.54 -1.43
CA VAL A 92 3.20 4.27 -1.18
C VAL A 92 3.02 3.45 -2.45
N GLY A 93 3.41 2.18 -2.41
CA GLY A 93 2.97 1.15 -3.35
C GLY A 93 1.78 0.40 -2.75
N TYR A 94 0.66 0.33 -3.47
CA TYR A 94 -0.56 -0.30 -2.97
C TYR A 94 -1.07 -1.40 -3.90
N LEU A 95 -1.35 -2.56 -3.33
CA LEU A 95 -2.07 -3.65 -3.95
C LEU A 95 -3.38 -3.87 -3.19
N PRO A 96 -4.54 -3.49 -3.74
CA PRO A 96 -5.83 -3.84 -3.17
C PRO A 96 -6.13 -5.33 -3.40
N GLU A 97 -7.09 -5.89 -2.65
CA GLU A 97 -7.58 -7.27 -2.78
C GLU A 97 -7.88 -7.65 -4.23
N GLN A 98 -8.48 -6.74 -4.99
CA GLN A 98 -8.70 -6.89 -6.43
C GLN A 98 -7.87 -5.86 -7.20
N PRO A 99 -6.73 -6.26 -7.81
CA PRO A 99 -5.90 -5.33 -8.57
C PRO A 99 -6.67 -4.69 -9.73
N PRO A 100 -6.63 -3.36 -9.89
CA PRO A 100 -7.32 -2.64 -10.96
C PRO A 100 -6.56 -2.78 -12.30
N LEU A 101 -6.53 -3.98 -12.84
CA LEU A 101 -5.81 -4.29 -14.08
C LEU A 101 -6.64 -3.93 -15.32
N TYR A 102 -5.95 -3.57 -16.40
CA TYR A 102 -6.55 -3.34 -17.71
C TYR A 102 -6.40 -4.61 -18.58
N PRO A 103 -7.47 -5.41 -18.76
CA PRO A 103 -7.41 -6.72 -19.41
C PRO A 103 -6.89 -6.69 -20.85
N GLU A 104 -7.11 -5.56 -21.55
CA GLU A 104 -6.75 -5.36 -22.96
C GLU A 104 -5.30 -4.91 -23.16
N MET A 105 -4.60 -4.55 -22.09
CA MET A 105 -3.17 -4.24 -22.15
C MET A 105 -2.34 -5.51 -22.01
N THR A 106 -1.15 -5.53 -22.60
CA THR A 106 -0.10 -6.47 -22.22
C THR A 106 0.44 -6.11 -20.83
N VAL A 107 1.12 -7.06 -20.19
CA VAL A 107 1.75 -6.82 -18.88
C VAL A 107 2.75 -5.66 -18.98
N ALA A 108 3.56 -5.62 -20.04
CA ALA A 108 4.54 -4.55 -20.24
C ALA A 108 3.89 -3.17 -20.40
N GLU A 109 2.83 -3.07 -21.23
CA GLU A 109 2.09 -1.82 -21.43
C GLU A 109 1.45 -1.33 -20.13
N TYR A 110 0.84 -2.23 -19.37
CA TYR A 110 0.23 -1.89 -18.09
C TYR A 110 1.25 -1.40 -17.07
N LEU A 111 2.39 -2.09 -16.95
CA LEU A 111 3.44 -1.69 -16.01
C LEU A 111 4.10 -0.36 -16.43
N ASP A 112 4.29 -0.11 -17.73
CA ASP A 112 4.80 1.20 -18.21
C ASP A 112 3.80 2.32 -17.89
N PHE A 113 2.51 2.10 -18.16
CA PHE A 113 1.43 3.02 -17.81
C PHE A 113 1.37 3.29 -16.28
N ALA A 114 1.46 2.25 -15.46
CA ALA A 114 1.47 2.41 -14.02
C ALA A 114 2.71 3.18 -13.52
N ALA A 115 3.88 2.95 -14.14
CA ALA A 115 5.09 3.71 -13.87
C ALA A 115 4.93 5.20 -14.24
N GLU A 116 4.23 5.49 -15.34
CA GLU A 116 3.89 6.86 -15.74
C GLU A 116 3.03 7.55 -14.67
N LEU A 117 1.96 6.91 -14.23
CA LEU A 117 1.07 7.43 -13.19
C LEU A 117 1.80 7.68 -11.86
N LYS A 118 2.85 6.90 -11.58
CA LYS A 118 3.74 7.09 -10.42
C LYS A 118 4.79 8.18 -10.63
N GLY A 119 4.76 8.92 -11.74
CA GLY A 119 5.70 9.99 -12.05
C GLY A 119 7.11 9.53 -12.44
N VAL A 120 7.29 8.25 -12.77
CA VAL A 120 8.58 7.73 -13.25
C VAL A 120 8.91 8.36 -14.60
N LYS A 121 10.10 8.95 -14.71
CA LYS A 121 10.57 9.57 -15.96
C LYS A 121 10.59 8.54 -17.10
N LYS A 122 10.18 8.94 -18.29
CA LYS A 122 10.09 8.05 -19.47
C LYS A 122 11.36 7.25 -19.72
N ALA A 123 12.53 7.85 -19.52
CA ALA A 123 13.82 7.20 -19.71
C ALA A 123 14.07 6.06 -18.70
N ASP A 124 13.50 6.13 -17.51
CA ASP A 124 13.73 5.18 -16.40
C ASP A 124 12.68 4.06 -16.37
N ARG A 125 11.53 4.23 -17.04
CA ARG A 125 10.41 3.27 -17.01
C ARG A 125 10.82 1.87 -17.46
N PRO A 126 11.54 1.66 -18.58
CA PRO A 126 11.90 0.32 -19.02
C PRO A 126 12.71 -0.44 -17.97
N ALA A 127 13.66 0.23 -17.32
CA ALA A 127 14.48 -0.39 -16.29
C ALA A 127 13.67 -0.75 -15.04
N GLN A 128 12.73 0.11 -14.62
CA GLN A 128 11.85 -0.17 -13.49
C GLN A 128 10.84 -1.29 -13.78
N VAL A 129 10.27 -1.32 -14.98
CA VAL A 129 9.37 -2.40 -15.43
C VAL A 129 10.09 -3.75 -15.42
N GLN A 130 11.30 -3.81 -15.99
CA GLN A 130 12.12 -5.03 -15.98
C GLN A 130 12.46 -5.48 -14.55
N SER A 131 12.87 -4.54 -13.68
CA SER A 131 13.16 -4.84 -12.28
C SER A 131 11.94 -5.37 -11.54
N ALA A 132 10.77 -4.74 -11.72
CA ALA A 132 9.52 -5.19 -11.11
C ALA A 132 9.10 -6.58 -11.63
N ALA A 133 9.18 -6.80 -12.95
CA ALA A 133 8.89 -8.08 -13.57
C ALA A 133 9.81 -9.19 -13.05
N HIS A 134 11.10 -8.94 -12.94
CA HIS A 134 12.07 -9.90 -12.40
C HIS A 134 11.74 -10.29 -10.96
N ARG A 135 11.49 -9.30 -10.10
CA ARG A 135 11.14 -9.53 -8.67
C ARG A 135 9.85 -10.30 -8.47
N THR A 136 8.95 -10.31 -9.46
CA THR A 136 7.64 -10.96 -9.38
C THR A 136 7.51 -12.18 -10.31
N GLY A 137 8.57 -12.54 -11.05
CA GLY A 137 8.58 -13.68 -11.97
C GLY A 137 7.61 -13.51 -13.12
N LEU A 138 7.64 -12.33 -13.79
CA LEU A 138 6.75 -11.97 -14.89
C LEU A 138 7.48 -11.80 -16.24
N GLU A 139 8.82 -12.02 -16.28
CA GLU A 139 9.63 -11.75 -17.48
C GLU A 139 9.08 -12.43 -18.73
N ASP A 140 8.72 -13.71 -18.61
CA ASP A 140 8.23 -14.54 -19.73
C ASP A 140 6.82 -14.16 -20.21
N VAL A 141 6.08 -13.39 -19.40
CA VAL A 141 4.69 -13.03 -19.70
C VAL A 141 4.51 -11.53 -20.00
N LEU A 142 5.58 -10.74 -20.00
CA LEU A 142 5.53 -9.30 -20.31
C LEU A 142 4.80 -9.00 -21.63
N PRO A 143 4.97 -9.77 -22.74
CA PRO A 143 4.27 -9.49 -23.99
C PRO A 143 2.83 -10.05 -24.05
N ARG A 144 2.36 -10.73 -22.99
CA ARG A 144 1.02 -11.35 -22.99
C ARG A 144 -0.05 -10.37 -22.51
N LEU A 145 -1.25 -10.48 -23.08
CA LEU A 145 -2.42 -9.74 -22.63
C LEU A 145 -2.82 -10.18 -21.22
N ILE A 146 -3.15 -9.23 -20.35
CA ILE A 146 -3.54 -9.47 -18.95
C ILE A 146 -4.76 -10.38 -18.87
N ARG A 147 -5.73 -10.25 -19.77
CA ARG A 147 -6.91 -11.15 -19.83
C ARG A 147 -6.57 -12.62 -20.01
N SER A 148 -5.44 -12.93 -20.65
CA SER A 148 -5.00 -14.32 -20.91
C SER A 148 -4.25 -14.95 -19.74
N LEU A 149 -4.00 -14.20 -18.66
CA LEU A 149 -3.26 -14.66 -17.51
C LEU A 149 -4.16 -15.40 -16.50
N SER A 150 -3.58 -16.36 -15.77
CA SER A 150 -4.23 -16.96 -14.62
C SER A 150 -4.44 -15.93 -13.50
N LYS A 151 -5.31 -16.24 -12.52
CA LYS A 151 -5.54 -15.40 -11.36
C LYS A 151 -4.22 -15.08 -10.62
N GLY A 152 -3.37 -16.11 -10.40
CA GLY A 152 -2.08 -15.92 -9.72
C GLY A 152 -1.13 -15.01 -10.50
N TYR A 153 -1.06 -15.11 -11.83
CA TYR A 153 -0.26 -14.18 -12.63
C TYR A 153 -0.82 -12.76 -12.59
N ARG A 154 -2.14 -12.57 -12.63
CA ARG A 154 -2.75 -11.24 -12.46
C ARG A 154 -2.42 -10.64 -11.09
N GLN A 155 -2.43 -11.45 -10.03
CA GLN A 155 -2.02 -11.00 -8.70
C GLN A 155 -0.56 -10.54 -8.69
N ARG A 156 0.36 -11.29 -9.33
CA ARG A 156 1.76 -10.89 -9.46
C ARG A 156 1.93 -9.59 -10.25
N VAL A 157 1.12 -9.36 -11.28
CA VAL A 157 1.10 -8.06 -12.01
C VAL A 157 0.71 -6.91 -11.06
N GLY A 158 -0.28 -7.12 -10.19
CA GLY A 158 -0.65 -6.16 -9.16
C GLY A 158 0.48 -5.89 -8.14
N VAL A 159 1.21 -6.94 -7.73
CA VAL A 159 2.41 -6.77 -6.88
C VAL A 159 3.49 -5.97 -7.62
N ALA A 160 3.77 -6.32 -8.89
CA ALA A 160 4.75 -5.61 -9.70
C ALA A 160 4.43 -4.12 -9.83
N GLN A 161 3.15 -3.78 -10.05
CA GLN A 161 2.67 -2.41 -10.08
C GLN A 161 2.92 -1.67 -8.75
N ALA A 162 2.73 -2.34 -7.61
CA ALA A 162 2.99 -1.73 -6.30
C ALA A 162 4.49 -1.43 -6.06
N LEU A 163 5.41 -2.12 -6.76
CA LEU A 163 6.86 -1.90 -6.65
C LEU A 163 7.38 -0.72 -7.50
N LEU A 164 6.57 -0.22 -8.46
CA LEU A 164 6.97 0.88 -9.33
C LEU A 164 7.07 2.21 -8.57
N GLY A 165 7.95 3.10 -9.04
CA GLY A 165 8.19 4.38 -8.39
C GLY A 165 9.11 4.31 -7.18
N ARG A 166 9.62 3.11 -6.81
CA ARG A 166 10.49 2.89 -5.63
C ARG A 166 9.84 3.39 -4.34
N PRO A 167 8.64 2.87 -3.98
CA PRO A 167 7.93 3.33 -2.80
C PRO A 167 8.73 3.05 -1.52
N GLN A 168 8.56 3.91 -0.52
CA GLN A 168 9.11 3.72 0.83
C GLN A 168 8.26 2.73 1.63
N LEU A 169 6.96 2.67 1.34
CA LEU A 169 6.01 1.78 1.99
C LEU A 169 5.27 0.96 0.94
N ILE A 170 5.13 -0.35 1.17
CA ILE A 170 4.29 -1.23 0.35
C ILE A 170 3.15 -1.75 1.22
N ILE A 171 1.91 -1.48 0.80
CA ILE A 171 0.70 -1.99 1.44
C ILE A 171 0.09 -3.06 0.52
N LEU A 172 -0.11 -4.26 1.05
CA LEU A 172 -0.68 -5.39 0.31
C LEU A 172 -1.93 -5.88 1.05
N ASP A 173 -3.08 -5.83 0.38
CA ASP A 173 -4.34 -6.35 0.90
C ASP A 173 -4.58 -7.75 0.30
N GLU A 174 -4.55 -8.78 1.16
CA GLU A 174 -4.70 -10.19 0.80
C GLU A 174 -3.84 -10.65 -0.41
N PRO A 175 -2.50 -10.48 -0.39
CA PRO A 175 -1.66 -10.70 -1.56
C PRO A 175 -1.58 -12.16 -2.02
N THR A 176 -2.04 -13.12 -1.23
CA THR A 176 -1.88 -14.56 -1.45
C THR A 176 -3.19 -15.29 -1.75
N VAL A 177 -4.22 -14.60 -2.23
CA VAL A 177 -5.48 -15.24 -2.62
C VAL A 177 -5.33 -15.97 -3.95
N GLY A 178 -5.11 -17.29 -3.88
CA GLY A 178 -5.05 -18.17 -5.06
C GLY A 178 -4.39 -19.50 -4.78
#